data_f4c9c3f123305c2eaada1ad200a4574a
#
_entry.id   f4c9c3f123305c2eaada1ad200a4574a
#
_cell.length_a   1.000
_cell.length_b   1.000
_cell.length_c   1.000
_cell.angle_alpha   90.00
_cell.angle_beta   90.00
_cell.angle_gamma   90.00
#
_symmetry.space_group_name_H-M   'P 1'
#
loop_
_entity.id
_entity.type
_entity.pdbx_description
1 polymer ?
#
loop_
_entity_poly.entity_id
_entity_poly.type
_entity_poly.pdbx_seq_one_letter_code
_entity_poly.pdbx_strand_id
1 'polypeptide(L)'
;MLDELDALAAFAIALVATAALTPLTTRVARRVGAIDRSRGRGLAPGGTPLLGGLAIFAGAAIAGVAVLPGSEELHGILLAAAVITIVGAIDDRFELSAAWKLVGQIVAASLAVRAGVSVDNVTMPFLGAVDFGGLGGPLTVLGLVVVMNVVNLSDGVDGLAAGVCALSAAALAVIAFDLQRNTAGVLAALTAGAALGFLIHNFHPASVYMGDCGSNLLGLLLGCVAVLGSVKTNAVLALIFPLIVLAVPFLDTTFVVLKRMKYHRPVYAADREHFHHRMDRIGFSTRRTVLYLYAWTLMLALLAMALRFVPYSDNGGKLHVGWALVMAALLLGAAIASVYLVYVLEILKFKRLDAIRLRRVKPETSEEEIDEDVATRLETGEFEAVRRETEEFERLRS
;
A
#
# COMPACT_ATOMS: atom_id res chain seq x y z
N MET A 1 -17.03 -26.58 4.66
CA MET A 1 -17.09 -25.46 3.68
C MET A 1 -16.75 -24.23 4.43
N LEU A 2 -15.76 -23.45 4.00
CA LEU A 2 -15.36 -22.22 4.71
C LEU A 2 -16.52 -21.22 4.68
N ASP A 3 -16.74 -20.53 5.79
CA ASP A 3 -17.81 -19.55 5.93
C ASP A 3 -17.32 -18.23 6.58
N GLU A 4 -18.23 -17.34 6.85
CA GLU A 4 -17.95 -16.03 7.44
C GLU A 4 -17.44 -16.15 8.90
N LEU A 5 -17.83 -17.22 9.62
CA LEU A 5 -17.33 -17.48 10.98
C LEU A 5 -15.86 -17.89 10.96
N ASP A 6 -15.45 -18.68 9.94
CA ASP A 6 -14.04 -19.03 9.74
C ASP A 6 -13.20 -17.76 9.46
N ALA A 7 -13.74 -16.81 8.68
CA ALA A 7 -13.07 -15.55 8.44
C ALA A 7 -12.93 -14.70 9.71
N LEU A 8 -13.99 -14.63 10.53
CA LEU A 8 -13.95 -13.93 11.80
C LEU A 8 -12.97 -14.59 12.79
N ALA A 9 -12.93 -15.92 12.80
CA ALA A 9 -11.97 -16.68 13.60
C ALA A 9 -10.53 -16.42 13.12
N ALA A 10 -10.28 -16.50 11.81
CA ALA A 10 -8.97 -16.22 11.22
C ALA A 10 -8.51 -14.79 11.51
N PHE A 11 -9.39 -13.80 11.37
CA PHE A 11 -9.14 -12.41 11.74
C PHE A 11 -8.75 -12.27 13.21
N ALA A 12 -9.57 -12.82 14.12
CA ALA A 12 -9.35 -12.70 15.56
C ALA A 12 -8.04 -13.39 16.00
N ILE A 13 -7.78 -14.60 15.49
CA ILE A 13 -6.54 -15.33 15.79
C ILE A 13 -5.33 -14.55 15.29
N ALA A 14 -5.34 -14.05 14.04
CA ALA A 14 -4.25 -13.27 13.47
C ALA A 14 -4.01 -11.98 14.25
N LEU A 15 -5.07 -11.26 14.62
CA LEU A 15 -5.00 -10.02 15.38
C LEU A 15 -4.36 -10.26 16.75
N VAL A 16 -4.89 -11.22 17.52
CA VAL A 16 -4.41 -11.50 18.88
C VAL A 16 -2.98 -12.04 18.85
N ALA A 17 -2.68 -12.98 17.94
CA ALA A 17 -1.35 -13.58 17.83
C ALA A 17 -0.31 -12.51 17.42
N THR A 18 -0.58 -11.67 16.42
CA THR A 18 0.32 -10.61 16.02
C THR A 18 0.54 -9.59 17.14
N ALA A 19 -0.53 -9.12 17.77
CA ALA A 19 -0.42 -8.18 18.87
C ALA A 19 0.42 -8.74 20.03
N ALA A 20 0.21 -10.01 20.40
CA ALA A 20 0.96 -10.66 21.47
C ALA A 20 2.42 -10.94 21.11
N LEU A 21 2.72 -11.25 19.85
CA LEU A 21 4.08 -11.58 19.41
C LEU A 21 4.93 -10.33 19.08
N THR A 22 4.34 -9.19 18.77
CA THR A 22 5.05 -7.96 18.43
C THR A 22 6.07 -7.51 19.50
N PRO A 23 5.77 -7.54 20.83
CA PRO A 23 6.78 -7.22 21.84
C PRO A 23 7.97 -8.19 21.85
N LEU A 24 7.78 -9.45 21.46
CA LEU A 24 8.85 -10.43 21.34
C LEU A 24 9.76 -10.10 20.15
N THR A 25 9.20 -9.84 18.98
CA THR A 25 9.99 -9.46 17.79
C THR A 25 10.75 -8.14 18.01
N THR A 26 10.17 -7.21 18.76
CA THR A 26 10.85 -5.98 19.21
C THR A 26 12.10 -6.27 20.03
N ARG A 27 12.03 -7.25 20.96
CA ARG A 27 13.22 -7.69 21.74
C ARG A 27 14.27 -8.38 20.86
N VAL A 28 13.81 -9.20 19.91
CA VAL A 28 14.71 -9.85 18.93
C VAL A 28 15.42 -8.79 18.09
N ALA A 29 14.69 -7.83 17.52
CA ALA A 29 15.25 -6.75 16.72
C ALA A 29 16.36 -5.96 17.46
N ARG A 30 16.11 -5.64 18.73
CA ARG A 30 17.13 -4.98 19.59
C ARG A 30 18.38 -5.87 19.81
N ARG A 31 18.20 -7.17 20.01
CA ARG A 31 19.33 -8.11 20.22
C ARG A 31 20.20 -8.30 18.97
N VAL A 32 19.55 -8.38 17.80
CA VAL A 32 20.28 -8.55 16.53
C VAL A 32 20.74 -7.23 15.93
N GLY A 33 20.33 -6.08 16.51
CA GLY A 33 20.73 -4.76 16.05
C GLY A 33 19.99 -4.28 14.79
N ALA A 34 18.78 -4.82 14.50
CA ALA A 34 17.89 -4.34 13.45
C ALA A 34 17.10 -3.14 13.99
N ILE A 35 17.72 -1.95 13.95
CA ILE A 35 17.21 -0.72 14.55
C ILE A 35 17.33 0.42 13.54
N ASP A 36 16.21 1.07 13.24
CA ASP A 36 16.22 2.32 12.47
C ASP A 36 16.65 3.51 13.36
N ARG A 37 17.79 4.08 13.05
CA ARG A 37 18.36 5.26 13.72
C ARG A 37 18.10 6.56 12.96
N SER A 38 17.65 6.47 11.72
CA SER A 38 17.56 7.60 10.78
C SER A 38 16.33 8.48 11.02
N ARG A 39 15.24 7.92 11.48
CA ARG A 39 13.96 8.65 11.57
C ARG A 39 13.79 9.53 12.80
N GLY A 40 14.63 9.45 13.83
CA GLY A 40 14.63 10.37 14.99
C GLY A 40 13.31 10.61 15.74
N ARG A 41 12.23 9.97 15.31
CA ARG A 41 10.83 10.18 15.74
C ARG A 41 10.30 9.11 16.69
N GLY A 42 11.11 8.07 16.97
CA GLY A 42 10.71 6.98 17.88
C GLY A 42 10.74 7.38 19.35
N LEU A 43 9.93 6.72 20.17
CA LEU A 43 9.85 6.93 21.63
C LEU A 43 11.14 6.56 22.38
N ALA A 44 12.05 5.82 21.77
CA ALA A 44 13.20 5.27 22.46
C ALA A 44 14.50 6.05 22.18
N PRO A 45 15.25 6.48 23.21
CA PRO A 45 16.63 6.87 23.04
C PRO A 45 17.41 5.69 22.44
N GLY A 46 17.86 5.83 21.17
CA GLY A 46 18.62 4.77 20.50
C GLY A 46 17.99 4.20 19.23
N GLY A 47 16.84 4.70 18.79
CA GLY A 47 16.17 4.32 17.54
C GLY A 47 15.01 3.34 17.74
N THR A 48 14.22 3.16 16.67
CA THR A 48 13.03 2.31 16.67
C THR A 48 13.37 0.92 16.11
N PRO A 49 13.05 -0.16 16.85
CA PRO A 49 13.26 -1.53 16.38
C PRO A 49 12.48 -1.81 15.09
N LEU A 50 13.12 -2.51 14.15
CA LEU A 50 12.53 -3.10 12.96
C LEU A 50 12.05 -4.53 13.28
N LEU A 51 11.77 -5.36 12.25
CA LEU A 51 11.33 -6.76 12.34
C LEU A 51 9.92 -6.99 12.90
N GLY A 52 9.05 -5.96 12.90
CA GLY A 52 7.63 -6.13 13.22
C GLY A 52 6.93 -7.09 12.25
N GLY A 53 7.41 -7.21 11.01
CA GLY A 53 6.94 -8.14 10.00
C GLY A 53 7.03 -9.62 10.42
N LEU A 54 7.98 -10.00 11.28
CA LEU A 54 8.03 -11.35 11.84
C LEU A 54 6.79 -11.68 12.68
N ALA A 55 6.26 -10.71 13.44
CA ALA A 55 5.03 -10.90 14.20
C ALA A 55 3.81 -10.97 13.28
N ILE A 56 3.77 -10.15 12.22
CA ILE A 56 2.72 -10.18 11.20
C ILE A 56 2.71 -11.56 10.53
N PHE A 57 3.86 -12.07 10.10
CA PHE A 57 3.99 -13.39 9.51
C PHE A 57 3.54 -14.49 10.45
N ALA A 58 4.04 -14.49 11.69
CA ALA A 58 3.67 -15.51 12.67
C ALA A 58 2.17 -15.52 12.97
N GLY A 59 1.56 -14.35 13.15
CA GLY A 59 0.11 -14.23 13.38
C GLY A 59 -0.70 -14.71 12.17
N ALA A 60 -0.31 -14.33 10.96
CA ALA A 60 -0.95 -14.79 9.73
C ALA A 60 -0.80 -16.30 9.55
N ALA A 61 0.40 -16.86 9.81
CA ALA A 61 0.66 -18.30 9.69
C ALA A 61 -0.13 -19.12 10.72
N ILE A 62 -0.17 -18.67 11.98
CA ILE A 62 -0.97 -19.34 13.04
C ILE A 62 -2.45 -19.37 12.64
N ALA A 63 -3.01 -18.24 12.22
CA ALA A 63 -4.41 -18.15 11.79
C ALA A 63 -4.67 -19.00 10.53
N GLY A 64 -3.79 -18.94 9.54
CA GLY A 64 -3.91 -19.71 8.31
C GLY A 64 -3.92 -21.21 8.57
N VAL A 65 -2.96 -21.72 9.35
CA VAL A 65 -2.88 -23.15 9.68
C VAL A 65 -4.07 -23.59 10.55
N ALA A 66 -4.57 -22.73 11.45
CA ALA A 66 -5.69 -23.05 12.31
C ALA A 66 -7.02 -23.15 11.57
N VAL A 67 -7.27 -22.29 10.58
CA VAL A 67 -8.57 -22.15 9.91
C VAL A 67 -8.60 -22.79 8.52
N LEU A 68 -7.46 -22.87 7.83
CA LEU A 68 -7.32 -23.41 6.46
C LEU A 68 -6.40 -24.65 6.42
N PRO A 69 -6.57 -25.65 7.29
CA PRO A 69 -5.70 -26.82 7.28
C PRO A 69 -5.87 -27.61 5.98
N GLY A 70 -4.79 -27.99 5.34
CA GLY A 70 -4.79 -28.88 4.18
C GLY A 70 -5.03 -28.20 2.82
N SER A 71 -5.06 -26.87 2.74
CA SER A 71 -5.04 -26.16 1.46
C SER A 71 -3.61 -26.11 0.90
N GLU A 72 -3.39 -26.73 -0.26
CA GLU A 72 -2.09 -26.66 -0.96
C GLU A 72 -1.76 -25.22 -1.34
N GLU A 73 -2.75 -24.45 -1.78
CA GLU A 73 -2.61 -23.01 -2.08
C GLU A 73 -2.12 -22.24 -0.85
N LEU A 74 -2.70 -22.49 0.33
CA LEU A 74 -2.27 -21.85 1.57
C LEU A 74 -0.83 -22.19 1.91
N HIS A 75 -0.45 -23.47 1.84
CA HIS A 75 0.91 -23.87 2.16
C HIS A 75 1.94 -23.19 1.25
N GLY A 76 1.61 -23.05 -0.06
CA GLY A 76 2.46 -22.33 -0.99
C GLY A 76 2.51 -20.81 -0.72
N ILE A 77 1.39 -20.21 -0.35
CA ILE A 77 1.34 -18.79 0.04
C ILE A 77 2.15 -18.57 1.33
N LEU A 78 1.99 -19.44 2.34
CA LEU A 78 2.76 -19.36 3.58
C LEU A 78 4.26 -19.55 3.36
N LEU A 79 4.65 -20.45 2.44
CA LEU A 79 6.04 -20.61 2.04
C LEU A 79 6.58 -19.34 1.35
N ALA A 80 5.84 -18.79 0.41
CA ALA A 80 6.16 -17.52 -0.25
C ALA A 80 6.27 -16.36 0.77
N ALA A 81 5.33 -16.29 1.71
CA ALA A 81 5.31 -15.33 2.80
C ALA A 81 6.53 -15.49 3.73
N ALA A 82 6.91 -16.72 4.05
CA ALA A 82 8.13 -17.00 4.84
C ALA A 82 9.39 -16.52 4.13
N VAL A 83 9.52 -16.83 2.83
CA VAL A 83 10.67 -16.41 2.02
C VAL A 83 10.80 -14.90 1.99
N ILE A 84 9.73 -14.18 1.67
CA ILE A 84 9.79 -12.71 1.57
C ILE A 84 10.03 -12.07 2.95
N THR A 85 9.46 -12.63 4.02
CA THR A 85 9.69 -12.16 5.39
C THR A 85 11.16 -12.36 5.80
N ILE A 86 11.78 -13.50 5.45
CA ILE A 86 13.19 -13.75 5.74
C ILE A 86 14.08 -12.80 4.94
N VAL A 87 13.82 -12.63 3.63
CA VAL A 87 14.57 -11.69 2.79
C VAL A 87 14.47 -10.27 3.34
N GLY A 88 13.27 -9.83 3.70
CA GLY A 88 13.06 -8.52 4.31
C GLY A 88 13.73 -8.38 5.68
N ALA A 89 13.73 -9.42 6.52
CA ALA A 89 14.41 -9.38 7.81
C ALA A 89 15.94 -9.31 7.67
N ILE A 90 16.51 -9.95 6.64
CA ILE A 90 17.93 -9.81 6.29
C ILE A 90 18.21 -8.38 5.83
N ASP A 91 17.32 -7.81 5.01
CA ASP A 91 17.43 -6.43 4.56
C ASP A 91 17.36 -5.42 5.71
N ASP A 92 16.39 -5.57 6.59
CA ASP A 92 16.21 -4.72 7.79
C ASP A 92 17.46 -4.70 8.70
N ARG A 93 18.33 -5.72 8.58
CA ARG A 93 19.56 -5.81 9.37
C ARG A 93 20.83 -5.44 8.62
N PHE A 94 20.91 -5.75 7.32
CA PHE A 94 22.14 -5.69 6.54
C PHE A 94 22.09 -4.75 5.33
N GLU A 95 20.92 -4.10 5.08
CA GLU A 95 20.71 -3.15 3.97
C GLU A 95 21.08 -3.75 2.60
N LEU A 96 20.28 -4.70 2.13
CA LEU A 96 20.51 -5.38 0.85
C LEU A 96 20.41 -4.39 -0.32
N SER A 97 21.16 -4.65 -1.39
CA SER A 97 20.99 -3.91 -2.63
C SER A 97 19.60 -4.16 -3.25
N ALA A 98 19.08 -3.18 -4.00
CA ALA A 98 17.78 -3.28 -4.67
C ALA A 98 17.67 -4.54 -5.55
N ALA A 99 18.76 -4.99 -6.14
CA ALA A 99 18.79 -6.20 -6.97
C ALA A 99 18.50 -7.47 -6.15
N TRP A 100 19.08 -7.63 -4.97
CA TRP A 100 18.83 -8.77 -4.11
C TRP A 100 17.42 -8.78 -3.52
N LYS A 101 16.89 -7.58 -3.17
CA LYS A 101 15.49 -7.43 -2.78
C LYS A 101 14.56 -7.90 -3.89
N LEU A 102 14.79 -7.44 -5.12
CA LEU A 102 13.98 -7.82 -6.28
C LEU A 102 14.03 -9.32 -6.56
N VAL A 103 15.22 -9.95 -6.47
CA VAL A 103 15.35 -11.42 -6.60
C VAL A 103 14.51 -12.11 -5.54
N GLY A 104 14.57 -11.69 -4.28
CA GLY A 104 13.75 -12.26 -3.21
C GLY A 104 12.24 -12.13 -3.47
N GLN A 105 11.79 -10.97 -3.95
CA GLN A 105 10.40 -10.72 -4.33
C GLN A 105 9.96 -11.63 -5.49
N ILE A 106 10.78 -11.77 -6.53
CA ILE A 106 10.50 -12.66 -7.68
C ILE A 106 10.41 -14.12 -7.23
N VAL A 107 11.32 -14.58 -6.37
CA VAL A 107 11.27 -15.94 -5.84
C VAL A 107 10.00 -16.17 -5.04
N ALA A 108 9.66 -15.29 -4.10
CA ALA A 108 8.44 -15.40 -3.30
C ALA A 108 7.19 -15.38 -4.18
N ALA A 109 7.08 -14.43 -5.13
CA ALA A 109 5.96 -14.36 -6.06
C ALA A 109 5.85 -15.62 -6.93
N SER A 110 6.97 -16.17 -7.40
CA SER A 110 7.00 -17.42 -8.18
C SER A 110 6.54 -18.63 -7.37
N LEU A 111 6.85 -18.69 -6.07
CA LEU A 111 6.33 -19.73 -5.19
C LEU A 111 4.82 -19.63 -5.02
N ALA A 112 4.27 -18.42 -4.85
CA ALA A 112 2.82 -18.22 -4.77
C ALA A 112 2.13 -18.62 -6.09
N VAL A 113 2.70 -18.24 -7.24
CA VAL A 113 2.17 -18.62 -8.57
C VAL A 113 2.18 -20.14 -8.76
N ARG A 114 3.25 -20.81 -8.37
CA ARG A 114 3.33 -22.29 -8.44
C ARG A 114 2.33 -22.99 -7.53
N ALA A 115 1.88 -22.35 -6.48
CA ALA A 115 0.84 -22.82 -5.57
C ALA A 115 -0.59 -22.53 -6.06
N GLY A 116 -0.77 -22.01 -7.27
CA GLY A 116 -2.09 -21.76 -7.86
C GLY A 116 -2.55 -20.31 -7.83
N VAL A 117 -1.74 -19.38 -7.31
CA VAL A 117 -2.04 -17.94 -7.34
C VAL A 117 -1.69 -17.39 -8.73
N SER A 118 -2.54 -17.62 -9.71
CA SER A 118 -2.29 -17.21 -11.10
C SER A 118 -3.52 -16.59 -11.76
N VAL A 119 -3.30 -15.58 -12.60
CA VAL A 119 -4.31 -14.97 -13.47
C VAL A 119 -4.08 -15.47 -14.89
N ASP A 120 -4.76 -16.57 -15.26
CA ASP A 120 -4.57 -17.21 -16.57
C ASP A 120 -5.41 -16.56 -17.65
N ASN A 121 -6.58 -16.01 -17.30
CA ASN A 121 -7.47 -15.32 -18.24
C ASN A 121 -8.12 -14.10 -17.58
N VAL A 122 -8.44 -13.11 -18.40
CA VAL A 122 -9.14 -11.88 -18.02
C VAL A 122 -10.23 -11.61 -19.05
N THR A 123 -11.48 -11.47 -18.60
CA THR A 123 -12.59 -11.08 -19.48
C THR A 123 -12.65 -9.56 -19.58
N MET A 124 -12.31 -8.97 -20.72
CA MET A 124 -12.37 -7.52 -20.93
C MET A 124 -13.71 -7.12 -21.56
N PRO A 125 -14.31 -5.97 -21.14
CA PRO A 125 -15.44 -5.41 -21.86
C PRO A 125 -15.05 -5.18 -23.31
N PHE A 126 -15.95 -5.49 -24.23
CA PHE A 126 -15.80 -5.34 -25.69
C PHE A 126 -14.80 -6.31 -26.38
N LEU A 127 -13.85 -6.92 -25.65
CA LEU A 127 -12.86 -7.85 -26.19
C LEU A 127 -13.14 -9.32 -25.83
N GLY A 128 -14.04 -9.56 -24.87
CA GLY A 128 -14.32 -10.90 -24.37
C GLY A 128 -13.22 -11.47 -23.46
N ALA A 129 -13.16 -12.79 -23.36
CA ALA A 129 -12.14 -13.46 -22.56
C ALA A 129 -10.79 -13.43 -23.29
N VAL A 130 -9.80 -12.80 -22.69
CA VAL A 130 -8.40 -12.81 -23.13
C VAL A 130 -7.68 -13.86 -22.31
N ASP A 131 -7.21 -14.91 -22.97
CA ASP A 131 -6.37 -15.93 -22.35
C ASP A 131 -4.90 -15.53 -22.51
N PHE A 132 -4.20 -15.45 -21.39
CA PHE A 132 -2.76 -15.14 -21.38
C PHE A 132 -1.89 -16.37 -21.68
N GLY A 133 -2.46 -17.57 -21.68
CA GLY A 133 -1.71 -18.80 -21.91
C GLY A 133 -0.51 -18.92 -20.98
N GLY A 134 0.65 -19.24 -21.55
CA GLY A 134 1.91 -19.34 -20.77
C GLY A 134 2.41 -18.04 -20.14
N LEU A 135 1.82 -16.88 -20.46
CA LEU A 135 2.21 -15.59 -19.89
C LEU A 135 1.47 -15.25 -18.58
N GLY A 136 0.39 -15.98 -18.23
CA GLY A 136 -0.41 -15.72 -17.02
C GLY A 136 0.44 -15.74 -15.76
N GLY A 137 1.25 -16.78 -15.58
CA GLY A 137 2.19 -16.87 -14.44
C GLY A 137 3.18 -15.72 -14.37
N PRO A 138 3.99 -15.45 -15.40
CA PRO A 138 4.91 -14.31 -15.44
C PRO A 138 4.26 -12.95 -15.16
N LEU A 139 3.08 -12.70 -15.72
CA LEU A 139 2.32 -11.46 -15.46
C LEU A 139 1.86 -11.38 -14.00
N THR A 140 1.45 -12.51 -13.42
CA THR A 140 1.08 -12.56 -12.00
C THR A 140 2.30 -12.30 -11.12
N VAL A 141 3.46 -12.90 -11.40
CA VAL A 141 4.70 -12.60 -10.68
C VAL A 141 5.01 -11.11 -10.72
N LEU A 142 4.95 -10.50 -11.90
CA LEU A 142 5.17 -9.06 -12.06
C LEU A 142 4.18 -8.24 -11.22
N GLY A 143 2.89 -8.59 -11.26
CA GLY A 143 1.84 -7.93 -10.48
C GLY A 143 2.09 -8.02 -8.98
N LEU A 144 2.44 -9.20 -8.46
CA LEU A 144 2.76 -9.40 -7.05
C LEU A 144 3.99 -8.58 -6.63
N VAL A 145 5.05 -8.55 -7.45
CA VAL A 145 6.25 -7.72 -7.21
C VAL A 145 5.89 -6.24 -7.18
N VAL A 146 5.03 -5.77 -8.08
CA VAL A 146 4.57 -4.37 -8.07
C VAL A 146 3.82 -4.06 -6.78
N VAL A 147 2.87 -4.90 -6.35
CA VAL A 147 2.12 -4.67 -5.11
C VAL A 147 3.05 -4.66 -3.89
N MET A 148 4.00 -5.61 -3.80
CA MET A 148 5.02 -5.61 -2.72
C MET A 148 5.77 -4.29 -2.66
N ASN A 149 6.26 -3.78 -3.79
CA ASN A 149 6.99 -2.52 -3.83
C ASN A 149 6.11 -1.31 -3.51
N VAL A 150 4.85 -1.28 -3.98
CA VAL A 150 3.90 -0.21 -3.68
C VAL A 150 3.63 -0.11 -2.18
N VAL A 151 3.40 -1.24 -1.51
CA VAL A 151 3.19 -1.27 -0.05
C VAL A 151 4.48 -0.89 0.68
N ASN A 152 5.63 -1.40 0.25
CA ASN A 152 6.93 -1.08 0.85
C ASN A 152 7.25 0.43 0.75
N LEU A 153 7.04 1.05 -0.41
CA LEU A 153 7.24 2.50 -0.58
C LEU A 153 6.26 3.34 0.23
N SER A 154 5.08 2.81 0.57
CA SER A 154 4.09 3.48 1.41
C SER A 154 4.39 3.37 2.91
N ASP A 155 5.32 2.49 3.34
CA ASP A 155 5.73 2.31 4.75
C ASP A 155 6.72 3.39 5.21
N GLY A 156 6.37 4.64 4.95
CA GLY A 156 7.18 5.81 5.32
C GLY A 156 6.80 6.46 6.64
N VAL A 157 5.64 6.14 7.23
CA VAL A 157 5.07 6.81 8.42
C VAL A 157 4.45 5.81 9.37
N ASP A 158 4.60 6.10 10.66
CA ASP A 158 4.01 5.33 11.77
C ASP A 158 2.52 5.03 11.51
N GLY A 159 2.18 3.76 11.42
CA GLY A 159 0.82 3.27 11.26
C GLY A 159 0.27 3.28 9.84
N LEU A 160 0.85 4.03 8.91
CA LEU A 160 0.24 4.25 7.59
C LEU A 160 0.03 2.95 6.81
N ALA A 161 1.11 2.24 6.50
CA ALA A 161 1.03 1.03 5.69
C ALA A 161 0.20 -0.07 6.36
N ALA A 162 0.39 -0.30 7.66
CA ALA A 162 -0.37 -1.30 8.40
C ALA A 162 -1.88 -1.02 8.37
N GLY A 163 -2.30 0.23 8.60
CA GLY A 163 -3.72 0.58 8.61
C GLY A 163 -4.36 0.58 7.22
N VAL A 164 -3.66 1.09 6.20
CA VAL A 164 -4.12 1.01 4.80
C VAL A 164 -4.28 -0.44 4.38
N CYS A 165 -3.29 -1.31 4.65
CA CYS A 165 -3.37 -2.74 4.36
C CYS A 165 -4.52 -3.42 5.10
N ALA A 166 -4.76 -3.07 6.37
CA ALA A 166 -5.86 -3.62 7.16
C ALA A 166 -7.23 -3.26 6.57
N LEU A 167 -7.45 -1.98 6.24
CA LEU A 167 -8.68 -1.50 5.59
C LEU A 167 -8.89 -2.15 4.23
N SER A 168 -7.83 -2.24 3.44
CA SER A 168 -7.84 -2.87 2.12
C SER A 168 -8.19 -4.36 2.20
N ALA A 169 -7.53 -5.09 3.10
CA ALA A 169 -7.78 -6.51 3.31
C ALA A 169 -9.22 -6.77 3.80
N ALA A 170 -9.73 -5.94 4.73
CA ALA A 170 -11.10 -6.06 5.22
C ALA A 170 -12.13 -5.87 4.10
N ALA A 171 -11.96 -4.86 3.23
CA ALA A 171 -12.84 -4.64 2.09
C ALA A 171 -12.77 -5.80 1.08
N LEU A 172 -11.57 -6.30 0.79
CA LEU A 172 -11.38 -7.45 -0.09
C LEU A 172 -11.97 -8.74 0.50
N ALA A 173 -11.96 -8.92 1.83
CA ALA A 173 -12.61 -10.05 2.48
C ALA A 173 -14.12 -10.05 2.21
N VAL A 174 -14.79 -8.91 2.42
CA VAL A 174 -16.24 -8.77 2.16
C VAL A 174 -16.56 -9.06 0.69
N ILE A 175 -15.80 -8.47 -0.24
CA ILE A 175 -15.99 -8.68 -1.67
C ILE A 175 -15.74 -10.14 -2.06
N ALA A 176 -14.70 -10.78 -1.52
CA ALA A 176 -14.37 -12.18 -1.81
C ALA A 176 -15.45 -13.15 -1.35
N PHE A 177 -16.02 -12.96 -0.16
CA PHE A 177 -17.14 -13.78 0.33
C PHE A 177 -18.38 -13.63 -0.55
N ASP A 178 -18.74 -12.43 -0.92
CA ASP A 178 -19.88 -12.19 -1.83
C ASP A 178 -19.66 -12.84 -3.22
N LEU A 179 -18.42 -12.89 -3.68
CA LEU A 179 -18.02 -13.58 -4.91
C LEU A 179 -17.88 -15.10 -4.74
N GLN A 180 -18.22 -15.66 -3.58
CA GLN A 180 -18.08 -17.09 -3.24
C GLN A 180 -16.61 -17.56 -3.32
N ARG A 181 -15.65 -16.66 -3.03
CA ARG A 181 -14.22 -16.94 -2.98
C ARG A 181 -13.75 -17.07 -1.53
N ASN A 182 -14.28 -18.07 -0.84
CA ASN A 182 -14.16 -18.19 0.60
C ASN A 182 -12.70 -18.30 1.07
N THR A 183 -11.84 -19.03 0.34
CA THR A 183 -10.40 -19.11 0.65
C THR A 183 -9.74 -17.73 0.58
N ALA A 184 -10.02 -16.96 -0.47
CA ALA A 184 -9.51 -15.58 -0.59
C ALA A 184 -10.09 -14.68 0.51
N GLY A 185 -11.37 -14.86 0.87
CA GLY A 185 -12.03 -14.13 1.95
C GLY A 185 -11.36 -14.38 3.30
N VAL A 186 -11.09 -15.64 3.65
CA VAL A 186 -10.36 -16.00 4.88
C VAL A 186 -8.93 -15.50 4.86
N LEU A 187 -8.21 -15.61 3.72
CA LEU A 187 -6.86 -15.06 3.58
C LEU A 187 -6.84 -13.53 3.74
N ALA A 188 -7.85 -12.83 3.22
CA ALA A 188 -8.01 -11.40 3.39
C ALA A 188 -8.31 -11.03 4.85
N ALA A 189 -9.20 -11.78 5.51
CA ALA A 189 -9.56 -11.57 6.91
C ALA A 189 -8.36 -11.75 7.85
N LEU A 190 -7.57 -12.83 7.70
CA LEU A 190 -6.37 -13.02 8.51
C LEU A 190 -5.32 -11.94 8.24
N THR A 191 -5.19 -11.48 6.99
CA THR A 191 -4.28 -10.38 6.63
C THR A 191 -4.70 -9.08 7.33
N ALA A 192 -6.00 -8.76 7.31
CA ALA A 192 -6.56 -7.62 8.05
C ALA A 192 -6.30 -7.72 9.55
N GLY A 193 -6.53 -8.89 10.14
CA GLY A 193 -6.28 -9.16 11.56
C GLY A 193 -4.81 -8.99 11.93
N ALA A 194 -3.89 -9.57 11.15
CA ALA A 194 -2.47 -9.45 11.40
C ALA A 194 -1.98 -7.99 11.29
N ALA A 195 -2.43 -7.26 10.25
CA ALA A 195 -2.09 -5.85 10.08
C ALA A 195 -2.63 -4.97 11.22
N LEU A 196 -3.88 -5.19 11.67
CA LEU A 196 -4.46 -4.46 12.81
C LEU A 196 -3.79 -4.83 14.14
N GLY A 197 -3.47 -6.11 14.38
CA GLY A 197 -2.74 -6.54 15.56
C GLY A 197 -1.36 -5.88 15.67
N PHE A 198 -0.67 -5.73 14.55
CA PHE A 198 0.59 -5.00 14.48
C PHE A 198 0.38 -3.48 14.69
N LEU A 199 -0.66 -2.91 14.10
CA LEU A 199 -0.97 -1.48 14.18
C LEU A 199 -1.10 -0.98 15.62
N ILE A 200 -1.51 -1.81 16.58
CA ILE A 200 -1.57 -1.48 18.01
C ILE A 200 -0.21 -0.97 18.52
N HIS A 201 0.89 -1.52 18.00
CA HIS A 201 2.25 -1.17 18.39
C HIS A 201 2.93 -0.18 17.44
N ASN A 202 2.41 -0.05 16.23
CA ASN A 202 2.98 0.78 15.16
C ASN A 202 2.26 2.12 14.99
N PHE A 203 1.05 2.32 15.57
CA PHE A 203 0.37 3.62 15.51
C PHE A 203 1.19 4.70 16.20
N HIS A 204 1.13 5.93 15.63
CA HIS A 204 1.97 7.03 16.08
C HIS A 204 1.71 7.47 17.54
N PRO A 205 2.74 7.56 18.38
CA PRO A 205 4.16 7.32 18.14
C PRO A 205 4.51 5.82 18.16
N ALA A 206 5.14 5.31 17.09
CA ALA A 206 5.42 3.89 16.93
C ALA A 206 6.48 3.38 17.93
N SER A 207 6.21 2.24 18.53
CA SER A 207 7.18 1.51 19.39
C SER A 207 8.02 0.50 18.61
N VAL A 208 7.57 0.13 17.40
CA VAL A 208 8.22 -0.82 16.47
C VAL A 208 7.79 -0.50 15.03
N TYR A 209 8.71 -0.64 14.10
CA TYR A 209 8.43 -0.57 12.66
C TYR A 209 8.27 -1.98 12.08
N MET A 210 7.43 -2.10 11.03
CA MET A 210 7.25 -3.41 10.37
C MET A 210 8.48 -3.81 9.58
N GLY A 211 9.25 -2.84 9.07
CA GLY A 211 10.42 -3.07 8.24
C GLY A 211 10.06 -3.60 6.85
N ASP A 212 11.10 -3.85 6.04
CA ASP A 212 10.95 -4.48 4.73
C ASP A 212 10.37 -5.89 4.85
N CYS A 213 10.63 -6.58 5.97
CA CYS A 213 10.04 -7.89 6.24
C CYS A 213 8.51 -7.85 6.38
N GLY A 214 7.93 -6.77 6.89
CA GLY A 214 6.49 -6.64 7.06
C GLY A 214 5.78 -6.02 5.87
N SER A 215 6.33 -4.97 5.28
CA SER A 215 5.70 -4.27 4.17
C SER A 215 5.64 -5.12 2.89
N ASN A 216 6.73 -5.83 2.55
CA ASN A 216 6.71 -6.78 1.44
C ASN A 216 5.78 -7.98 1.71
N LEU A 217 5.71 -8.48 2.95
CA LEU A 217 4.79 -9.54 3.34
C LEU A 217 3.33 -9.11 3.14
N LEU A 218 2.92 -7.95 3.67
CA LEU A 218 1.56 -7.43 3.49
C LEU A 218 1.24 -7.19 2.02
N GLY A 219 2.20 -6.70 1.24
CA GLY A 219 2.07 -6.54 -0.21
C GLY A 219 1.84 -7.88 -0.93
N LEU A 220 2.61 -8.92 -0.58
CA LEU A 220 2.42 -10.27 -1.13
C LEU A 220 1.05 -10.84 -0.78
N LEU A 221 0.65 -10.78 0.50
CA LEU A 221 -0.64 -11.31 0.95
C LEU A 221 -1.82 -10.61 0.28
N LEU A 222 -1.80 -9.27 0.19
CA LEU A 222 -2.82 -8.49 -0.50
C LEU A 222 -2.86 -8.81 -2.00
N GLY A 223 -1.70 -8.97 -2.63
CA GLY A 223 -1.60 -9.40 -4.02
C GLY A 223 -2.20 -10.79 -4.24
N CYS A 224 -1.89 -11.76 -3.38
CA CYS A 224 -2.47 -13.10 -3.44
C CYS A 224 -3.99 -13.06 -3.25
N VAL A 225 -4.50 -12.28 -2.28
CA VAL A 225 -5.95 -12.07 -2.08
C VAL A 225 -6.59 -11.50 -3.33
N ALA A 226 -5.97 -10.49 -3.94
CA ALA A 226 -6.47 -9.86 -5.16
C ALA A 226 -6.58 -10.86 -6.32
N VAL A 227 -5.56 -11.68 -6.52
CA VAL A 227 -5.53 -12.71 -7.56
C VAL A 227 -6.57 -13.81 -7.30
N LEU A 228 -6.58 -14.40 -6.10
CA LEU A 228 -7.51 -15.48 -5.74
C LEU A 228 -8.98 -15.01 -5.70
N GLY A 229 -9.21 -13.76 -5.28
CA GLY A 229 -10.54 -13.15 -5.26
C GLY A 229 -11.08 -12.86 -6.65
N SER A 230 -10.21 -12.67 -7.64
CA SER A 230 -10.60 -12.26 -8.99
C SER A 230 -10.83 -13.41 -9.99
N VAL A 231 -10.31 -14.61 -9.71
CA VAL A 231 -10.38 -15.74 -10.65
C VAL A 231 -11.82 -16.13 -10.97
N LYS A 232 -12.21 -16.03 -12.25
CA LYS A 232 -13.49 -16.45 -12.85
C LYS A 232 -14.70 -15.49 -12.72
N THR A 233 -14.53 -14.24 -12.35
CA THR A 233 -15.60 -13.23 -12.41
C THR A 233 -15.32 -12.27 -13.56
N ASN A 234 -16.34 -11.53 -14.06
CA ASN A 234 -16.13 -10.51 -15.10
C ASN A 234 -14.90 -9.65 -14.77
N ALA A 235 -13.83 -9.90 -15.49
CA ALA A 235 -12.46 -9.61 -15.10
C ALA A 235 -12.14 -8.13 -14.91
N VAL A 236 -12.94 -7.23 -15.48
CA VAL A 236 -12.75 -5.79 -15.24
C VAL A 236 -13.00 -5.45 -13.79
N LEU A 237 -14.04 -6.02 -13.18
CA LEU A 237 -14.34 -5.79 -11.77
C LEU A 237 -13.29 -6.43 -10.87
N ALA A 238 -12.80 -7.60 -11.24
CA ALA A 238 -11.79 -8.35 -10.51
C ALA A 238 -10.44 -7.61 -10.40
N LEU A 239 -10.03 -6.88 -11.44
CA LEU A 239 -8.83 -6.03 -11.41
C LEU A 239 -9.11 -4.63 -10.83
N ILE A 240 -10.31 -4.10 -11.06
CA ILE A 240 -10.68 -2.77 -10.58
C ILE A 240 -10.80 -2.73 -9.05
N PHE A 241 -11.39 -3.74 -8.41
CA PHE A 241 -11.55 -3.74 -6.95
C PHE A 241 -10.21 -3.62 -6.20
N PRO A 242 -9.20 -4.47 -6.44
CA PRO A 242 -7.90 -4.31 -5.81
C PRO A 242 -7.24 -2.97 -6.12
N LEU A 243 -7.34 -2.48 -7.37
CA LEU A 243 -6.78 -1.19 -7.76
C LEU A 243 -7.45 -0.02 -7.03
N ILE A 244 -8.78 -0.03 -6.88
CA ILE A 244 -9.50 1.02 -6.14
C ILE A 244 -9.13 0.94 -4.65
N VAL A 245 -9.15 -0.25 -4.07
CA VAL A 245 -8.88 -0.45 -2.64
C VAL A 245 -7.43 -0.09 -2.29
N LEU A 246 -6.48 -0.37 -3.17
CA LEU A 246 -5.07 -0.01 -3.02
C LEU A 246 -4.71 1.32 -3.71
N ALA A 247 -5.70 2.10 -4.16
CA ALA A 247 -5.45 3.29 -4.97
C ALA A 247 -4.58 4.33 -4.26
N VAL A 248 -4.73 4.51 -2.94
CA VAL A 248 -3.91 5.48 -2.20
C VAL A 248 -2.42 5.19 -2.31
N PRO A 249 -1.91 3.98 -1.96
CA PRO A 249 -0.51 3.65 -2.15
C PRO A 249 -0.08 3.64 -3.64
N PHE A 250 -0.94 3.19 -4.56
CA PHE A 250 -0.62 3.22 -5.99
C PHE A 250 -0.48 4.64 -6.53
N LEU A 251 -1.39 5.55 -6.19
CA LEU A 251 -1.33 6.95 -6.63
C LEU A 251 -0.11 7.67 -6.05
N ASP A 252 0.20 7.44 -4.77
CA ASP A 252 1.39 8.01 -4.14
C ASP A 252 2.67 7.57 -4.84
N THR A 253 2.85 6.25 -5.01
CA THR A 253 4.01 5.68 -5.71
C THR A 253 4.08 6.15 -7.16
N THR A 254 2.97 6.09 -7.92
CA THR A 254 2.92 6.51 -9.31
C THR A 254 3.29 7.98 -9.46
N PHE A 255 2.77 8.85 -8.60
CA PHE A 255 3.11 10.28 -8.62
C PHE A 255 4.63 10.49 -8.43
N VAL A 256 5.23 9.83 -7.45
CA VAL A 256 6.67 9.92 -7.18
C VAL A 256 7.48 9.40 -8.37
N VAL A 257 7.11 8.24 -8.93
CA VAL A 257 7.78 7.65 -10.10
C VAL A 257 7.69 8.56 -11.32
N LEU A 258 6.50 9.05 -11.67
CA LEU A 258 6.30 9.96 -12.82
C LEU A 258 7.07 11.27 -12.65
N LYS A 259 7.08 11.82 -11.43
CA LYS A 259 7.86 13.02 -11.13
C LYS A 259 9.35 12.78 -11.34
N ARG A 260 9.89 11.65 -10.89
CA ARG A 260 11.29 11.28 -11.08
C ARG A 260 11.65 11.07 -12.55
N MET A 261 10.80 10.37 -13.29
CA MET A 261 10.99 10.21 -14.75
C MET A 261 11.02 11.58 -15.47
N LYS A 262 10.09 12.48 -15.12
CA LYS A 262 10.04 13.84 -15.67
C LYS A 262 11.34 14.62 -15.45
N TYR A 263 11.98 14.44 -14.28
CA TYR A 263 13.21 15.14 -13.91
C TYR A 263 14.48 14.30 -14.09
N HIS A 264 14.40 13.19 -14.86
CA HIS A 264 15.53 12.28 -15.15
C HIS A 264 16.27 11.78 -13.89
N ARG A 265 15.56 11.56 -12.77
CA ARG A 265 16.12 11.05 -11.52
C ARG A 265 15.99 9.53 -11.42
N PRO A 266 16.92 8.84 -10.75
CA PRO A 266 16.81 7.39 -10.53
C PRO A 266 15.54 7.03 -9.76
N VAL A 267 14.73 6.10 -10.31
CA VAL A 267 13.45 5.67 -9.71
C VAL A 267 13.63 4.94 -8.38
N TYR A 268 14.79 4.30 -8.18
CA TYR A 268 15.13 3.47 -7.02
C TYR A 268 15.77 4.25 -5.85
N ALA A 269 16.06 5.52 -6.00
CA ALA A 269 16.66 6.31 -4.93
C ALA A 269 15.63 6.63 -3.82
N ALA A 270 16.05 6.77 -2.56
CA ALA A 270 15.18 7.18 -1.47
C ALA A 270 14.53 8.54 -1.74
N ASP A 271 13.24 8.72 -1.45
CA ASP A 271 12.51 9.95 -1.73
C ASP A 271 11.80 10.53 -0.50
N ARG A 272 11.68 11.87 -0.50
CA ARG A 272 10.92 12.64 0.48
C ARG A 272 9.69 13.31 -0.13
N GLU A 273 9.18 12.78 -1.25
CA GLU A 273 8.07 13.37 -2.03
C GLU A 273 6.75 12.60 -1.91
N HIS A 274 6.72 11.51 -1.10
CA HIS A 274 5.49 10.79 -0.78
C HIS A 274 4.45 11.68 -0.08
N PHE A 275 3.16 11.36 -0.20
CA PHE A 275 2.04 12.15 0.34
C PHE A 275 2.26 12.57 1.79
N HIS A 276 2.70 11.66 2.65
CA HIS A 276 2.93 11.96 4.05
C HIS A 276 4.02 13.01 4.28
N HIS A 277 5.11 12.99 3.52
CA HIS A 277 6.14 14.02 3.61
C HIS A 277 5.64 15.38 3.13
N ARG A 278 4.78 15.39 2.12
CA ARG A 278 4.13 16.62 1.64
C ARG A 278 3.19 17.20 2.70
N MET A 279 2.35 16.36 3.33
CA MET A 279 1.46 16.78 4.40
C MET A 279 2.21 17.30 5.64
N ASP A 280 3.32 16.66 6.02
CA ASP A 280 4.21 17.15 7.09
C ASP A 280 4.79 18.54 6.78
N ARG A 281 5.24 18.75 5.53
CA ARG A 281 5.76 20.06 5.08
C ARG A 281 4.71 21.18 5.11
N ILE A 282 3.44 20.91 4.87
CA ILE A 282 2.34 21.87 5.01
C ILE A 282 1.81 22.00 6.44
N GLY A 283 2.37 21.24 7.41
CA GLY A 283 2.14 21.38 8.84
C GLY A 283 1.07 20.49 9.44
N PHE A 284 0.67 19.45 8.76
CA PHE A 284 -0.16 18.42 9.38
C PHE A 284 0.66 17.61 10.37
N SER A 285 0.08 17.28 11.53
CA SER A 285 0.70 16.30 12.42
C SER A 285 0.61 14.89 11.82
N THR A 286 1.58 14.03 12.13
CA THR A 286 1.62 12.64 11.67
C THR A 286 0.27 11.91 11.86
N ARG A 287 -0.37 12.06 13.03
CA ARG A 287 -1.69 11.46 13.30
C ARG A 287 -2.76 11.94 12.35
N ARG A 288 -2.84 13.26 12.09
CA ARG A 288 -3.83 13.82 11.15
C ARG A 288 -3.58 13.32 9.73
N THR A 289 -2.32 13.31 9.29
CA THR A 289 -1.95 12.78 7.99
C THR A 289 -2.42 11.34 7.79
N VAL A 290 -2.12 10.47 8.75
CA VAL A 290 -2.51 9.05 8.70
C VAL A 290 -4.03 8.89 8.70
N LEU A 291 -4.76 9.62 9.54
CA LEU A 291 -6.22 9.57 9.58
C LEU A 291 -6.88 10.06 8.28
N TYR A 292 -6.35 11.09 7.62
CA TYR A 292 -6.84 11.52 6.31
C TYR A 292 -6.60 10.46 5.23
N LEU A 293 -5.43 9.80 5.23
CA LEU A 293 -5.14 8.73 4.29
C LEU A 293 -6.00 7.47 4.55
N TYR A 294 -6.29 7.16 5.82
CA TYR A 294 -7.26 6.12 6.17
C TYR A 294 -8.68 6.45 5.70
N ALA A 295 -9.14 7.70 5.90
CA ALA A 295 -10.45 8.14 5.44
C ALA A 295 -10.55 8.05 3.90
N TRP A 296 -9.49 8.42 3.20
CA TRP A 296 -9.43 8.28 1.75
C TRP A 296 -9.47 6.80 1.32
N THR A 297 -8.65 5.94 1.94
CA THR A 297 -8.66 4.49 1.71
C THR A 297 -10.04 3.89 1.99
N LEU A 298 -10.67 4.27 3.11
CA LEU A 298 -12.00 3.79 3.47
C LEU A 298 -13.06 4.24 2.45
N MET A 299 -13.01 5.49 1.99
CA MET A 299 -13.91 6.00 0.95
C MET A 299 -13.79 5.18 -0.33
N LEU A 300 -12.57 4.89 -0.77
CA LEU A 300 -12.32 4.08 -1.97
C LEU A 300 -12.73 2.62 -1.77
N ALA A 301 -12.51 2.05 -0.59
CA ALA A 301 -12.97 0.72 -0.23
C ALA A 301 -14.51 0.62 -0.24
N LEU A 302 -15.20 1.62 0.29
CA LEU A 302 -16.66 1.72 0.23
C LEU A 302 -17.17 1.87 -1.22
N LEU A 303 -16.45 2.62 -2.04
CA LEU A 303 -16.76 2.74 -3.48
C LEU A 303 -16.59 1.41 -4.20
N ALA A 304 -15.52 0.65 -3.92
CA ALA A 304 -15.32 -0.69 -4.45
C ALA A 304 -16.45 -1.65 -4.03
N MET A 305 -16.87 -1.60 -2.78
CA MET A 305 -18.04 -2.36 -2.30
C MET A 305 -19.33 -1.91 -2.98
N ALA A 306 -19.55 -0.61 -3.14
CA ALA A 306 -20.71 -0.08 -3.85
C ALA A 306 -20.77 -0.58 -5.30
N LEU A 307 -19.64 -0.62 -6.00
CA LEU A 307 -19.55 -1.22 -7.35
C LEU A 307 -19.95 -2.69 -7.37
N ARG A 308 -19.79 -3.40 -6.26
CA ARG A 308 -20.18 -4.80 -6.16
C ARG A 308 -21.66 -4.98 -5.81
N PHE A 309 -22.15 -4.23 -4.83
CA PHE A 309 -23.49 -4.44 -4.24
C PHE A 309 -24.61 -3.64 -4.92
N VAL A 310 -24.29 -2.55 -5.62
CA VAL A 310 -25.31 -1.77 -6.34
C VAL A 310 -25.67 -2.47 -7.66
N PRO A 311 -26.96 -2.71 -7.94
CA PRO A 311 -27.39 -3.42 -9.14
C PRO A 311 -27.40 -2.50 -10.39
N TYR A 312 -26.22 -2.10 -10.86
CA TYR A 312 -26.05 -1.30 -12.07
C TYR A 312 -26.14 -2.13 -13.37
N SER A 313 -26.04 -3.46 -13.28
CA SER A 313 -26.27 -4.39 -14.39
C SER A 313 -27.00 -5.65 -13.91
N ASP A 314 -27.75 -6.27 -14.80
CA ASP A 314 -28.34 -7.60 -14.57
C ASP A 314 -27.35 -8.73 -14.93
N ASN A 315 -27.75 -9.98 -14.62
CA ASN A 315 -26.95 -11.17 -14.94
C ASN A 315 -26.77 -11.41 -16.46
N GLY A 316 -27.54 -10.73 -17.31
CA GLY A 316 -27.41 -10.74 -18.77
C GLY A 316 -26.55 -9.63 -19.33
N GLY A 317 -25.94 -8.81 -18.48
CA GLY A 317 -25.11 -7.68 -18.90
C GLY A 317 -25.91 -6.43 -19.30
N LYS A 318 -27.24 -6.41 -19.11
CA LYS A 318 -28.08 -5.25 -19.40
C LYS A 318 -27.92 -4.21 -18.31
N LEU A 319 -27.54 -3.00 -18.68
CA LEU A 319 -27.31 -1.91 -17.73
C LEU A 319 -28.63 -1.31 -17.22
N HIS A 320 -28.75 -1.17 -15.92
CA HIS A 320 -29.72 -0.28 -15.28
C HIS A 320 -29.19 1.14 -15.37
N VAL A 321 -29.59 1.87 -16.44
CA VAL A 321 -29.01 3.16 -16.83
C VAL A 321 -28.88 4.13 -15.65
N GLY A 322 -29.89 4.24 -14.80
CA GLY A 322 -29.86 5.13 -13.64
C GLY A 322 -28.72 4.80 -12.68
N TRP A 323 -28.62 3.55 -12.24
CA TRP A 323 -27.55 3.12 -11.33
C TRP A 323 -26.17 3.11 -12.01
N ALA A 324 -26.09 2.75 -13.30
CA ALA A 324 -24.84 2.81 -14.05
C ALA A 324 -24.31 4.26 -14.14
N LEU A 325 -25.16 5.24 -14.37
CA LEU A 325 -24.78 6.65 -14.38
C LEU A 325 -24.33 7.13 -12.99
N VAL A 326 -25.03 6.73 -11.92
CA VAL A 326 -24.63 7.06 -10.55
C VAL A 326 -23.26 6.48 -10.24
N MET A 327 -23.02 5.22 -10.57
CA MET A 327 -21.72 4.58 -10.32
C MET A 327 -20.61 5.20 -11.16
N ALA A 328 -20.85 5.51 -12.42
CA ALA A 328 -19.91 6.21 -13.28
C ALA A 328 -19.57 7.60 -12.73
N ALA A 329 -20.56 8.34 -12.25
CA ALA A 329 -20.36 9.65 -11.63
C ALA A 329 -19.55 9.55 -10.32
N LEU A 330 -19.81 8.54 -9.47
CA LEU A 330 -19.05 8.31 -8.25
C LEU A 330 -17.60 7.93 -8.54
N LEU A 331 -17.35 7.05 -9.52
CA LEU A 331 -16.00 6.68 -9.95
C LEU A 331 -15.24 7.88 -10.51
N LEU A 332 -15.88 8.63 -11.40
CA LEU A 332 -15.28 9.85 -11.98
C LEU A 332 -15.01 10.88 -10.90
N GLY A 333 -15.97 11.09 -9.98
CA GLY A 333 -15.82 12.00 -8.84
C GLY A 333 -14.66 11.60 -7.92
N ALA A 334 -14.53 10.29 -7.59
CA ALA A 334 -13.44 9.77 -6.79
C ALA A 334 -12.09 9.93 -7.49
N ALA A 335 -12.02 9.67 -8.80
CA ALA A 335 -10.81 9.87 -9.61
C ALA A 335 -10.40 11.34 -9.64
N ILE A 336 -11.36 12.25 -9.93
CA ILE A 336 -11.11 13.70 -9.94
C ILE A 336 -10.69 14.18 -8.55
N ALA A 337 -11.39 13.75 -7.49
CA ALA A 337 -11.04 14.12 -6.12
C ALA A 337 -9.63 13.62 -5.73
N SER A 338 -9.24 12.41 -6.15
CA SER A 338 -7.91 11.85 -5.91
C SER A 338 -6.83 12.65 -6.62
N VAL A 339 -7.02 12.96 -7.91
CA VAL A 339 -6.09 13.79 -8.68
C VAL A 339 -6.03 15.21 -8.12
N TYR A 340 -7.17 15.79 -7.78
CA TYR A 340 -7.26 17.13 -7.20
C TYR A 340 -6.56 17.19 -5.83
N LEU A 341 -6.72 16.18 -4.98
CA LEU A 341 -6.02 16.11 -3.69
C LEU A 341 -4.50 16.09 -3.87
N VAL A 342 -4.00 15.30 -4.83
CA VAL A 342 -2.55 15.29 -5.18
C VAL A 342 -2.09 16.67 -5.62
N TYR A 343 -2.85 17.33 -6.48
CA TYR A 343 -2.54 18.66 -7.01
C TYR A 343 -2.56 19.74 -5.92
N VAL A 344 -3.61 19.75 -5.08
CA VAL A 344 -3.74 20.70 -3.95
C VAL A 344 -2.62 20.52 -2.93
N LEU A 345 -2.25 19.29 -2.60
CA LEU A 345 -1.12 19.03 -1.69
C LEU A 345 0.20 19.56 -2.26
N GLU A 346 0.40 19.51 -3.56
CA GLU A 346 1.59 20.10 -4.20
C GLU A 346 1.58 21.63 -4.12
N ILE A 347 0.44 22.28 -4.42
CA ILE A 347 0.30 23.74 -4.32
C ILE A 347 0.50 24.23 -2.87
N LEU A 348 -0.16 23.60 -1.91
CA LEU A 348 -0.03 23.98 -0.50
C LEU A 348 1.41 23.82 0.02
N LYS A 349 2.14 22.82 -0.45
CA LYS A 349 3.56 22.65 -0.18
C LYS A 349 4.35 23.87 -0.66
N PHE A 350 4.15 24.32 -1.90
CA PHE A 350 4.83 25.48 -2.46
C PHE A 350 4.46 26.77 -1.72
N LYS A 351 3.17 27.04 -1.55
CA LYS A 351 2.67 28.22 -0.82
C LYS A 351 3.35 28.36 0.55
N ARG A 352 3.48 27.27 1.30
CA ARG A 352 4.11 27.33 2.63
C ARG A 352 5.62 27.50 2.58
N LEU A 353 6.31 26.87 1.64
CA LEU A 353 7.75 27.04 1.47
C LEU A 353 8.09 28.49 1.07
N ASP A 354 7.33 29.06 0.14
CA ASP A 354 7.51 30.46 -0.27
C ASP A 354 7.11 31.43 0.82
N ALA A 355 6.04 31.15 1.60
CA ALA A 355 5.71 31.94 2.78
C ALA A 355 6.84 31.98 3.81
N ILE A 356 7.47 30.83 4.13
CA ILE A 356 8.61 30.77 5.05
C ILE A 356 9.80 31.55 4.50
N ARG A 357 10.04 31.46 3.19
CA ARG A 357 11.14 32.15 2.52
C ARG A 357 10.93 33.66 2.49
N LEU A 358 9.77 34.11 2.03
CA LEU A 358 9.41 35.53 1.95
C LEU A 358 9.43 36.20 3.33
N ARG A 359 8.85 35.54 4.34
CA ARG A 359 8.88 36.05 5.73
C ARG A 359 10.27 36.07 6.37
N ARG A 360 11.23 35.26 5.88
CA ARG A 360 12.64 35.39 6.31
C ARG A 360 13.33 36.61 5.73
N VAL A 361 12.94 37.05 4.53
CA VAL A 361 13.52 38.23 3.84
C VAL A 361 12.73 39.49 4.19
N LYS A 362 11.40 39.38 4.28
CA LYS A 362 10.49 40.45 4.67
C LYS A 362 9.46 39.91 5.68
N PRO A 363 9.65 40.15 6.99
CA PRO A 363 8.77 39.60 8.03
C PRO A 363 7.29 40.03 7.92
N GLU A 364 7.01 41.15 7.28
CA GLU A 364 5.68 41.74 7.11
C GLU A 364 4.96 41.31 5.81
N THR A 365 5.46 40.31 5.05
CA THR A 365 4.86 39.87 3.81
C THR A 365 3.44 39.37 4.03
N SER A 366 2.47 39.95 3.30
CA SER A 366 1.05 39.60 3.38
C SER A 366 0.77 38.22 2.75
N GLU A 367 -0.39 37.62 3.06
CA GLU A 367 -0.81 36.36 2.41
C GLU A 367 -1.11 36.55 0.92
N GLU A 368 -1.59 37.75 0.52
CA GLU A 368 -1.86 38.08 -0.87
C GLU A 368 -0.58 38.12 -1.72
N GLU A 369 0.51 38.72 -1.20
CA GLU A 369 1.83 38.70 -1.86
C GLU A 369 2.39 37.30 -2.03
N ILE A 370 2.15 36.40 -1.06
CA ILE A 370 2.55 35.00 -1.12
C ILE A 370 1.76 34.26 -2.20
N ASP A 371 0.44 34.50 -2.29
CA ASP A 371 -0.41 33.87 -3.29
C ASP A 371 -0.08 34.32 -4.71
N GLU A 372 0.27 35.59 -4.90
CA GLU A 372 0.68 36.16 -6.18
C GLU A 372 2.05 35.61 -6.65
N ASP A 373 3.01 35.45 -5.75
CA ASP A 373 4.32 34.82 -6.04
C ASP A 373 4.16 33.32 -6.40
N VAL A 374 3.34 32.61 -5.66
CA VAL A 374 3.00 31.20 -5.94
C VAL A 374 2.30 31.05 -7.31
N ALA A 375 1.32 31.91 -7.61
CA ALA A 375 0.60 31.88 -8.89
C ALA A 375 1.54 32.15 -10.08
N THR A 376 2.39 33.16 -9.95
CA THR A 376 3.39 33.51 -10.98
C THR A 376 4.36 32.37 -11.25
N ARG A 377 4.81 31.66 -10.22
CA ARG A 377 5.73 30.50 -10.34
C ARG A 377 5.06 29.25 -10.88
N LEU A 378 3.76 29.06 -10.59
CA LEU A 378 2.98 27.99 -11.20
C LEU A 378 2.81 28.21 -12.71
N GLU A 379 2.59 29.47 -13.15
CA GLU A 379 2.43 29.84 -14.55
C GLU A 379 3.77 29.76 -15.32
N THR A 380 4.87 30.22 -14.75
CA THR A 380 6.19 30.24 -15.39
C THR A 380 6.91 28.88 -15.34
N GLY A 381 6.44 27.95 -14.51
CA GLY A 381 7.10 26.66 -14.31
C GLY A 381 8.48 26.74 -13.62
N GLU A 382 8.88 27.92 -13.16
CA GLU A 382 10.13 28.17 -12.46
C GLU A 382 10.02 27.88 -10.98
N PHE A 383 10.28 26.63 -10.60
CA PHE A 383 10.38 26.23 -9.20
C PHE A 383 11.83 26.24 -8.74
N GLU A 384 12.24 27.27 -8.01
CA GLU A 384 13.61 27.40 -7.50
C GLU A 384 14.01 26.25 -6.55
N ALA A 385 13.04 25.60 -5.88
CA ALA A 385 13.27 24.39 -5.11
C ALA A 385 13.73 23.22 -5.99
N VAL A 386 13.15 23.07 -7.18
CA VAL A 386 13.54 22.05 -8.17
C VAL A 386 14.93 22.37 -8.74
N ARG A 387 15.22 23.66 -8.98
CA ARG A 387 16.50 24.10 -9.49
C ARG A 387 17.63 23.87 -8.48
N ARG A 388 17.45 24.19 -7.20
CA ARG A 388 18.46 23.92 -6.14
C ARG A 388 18.70 22.43 -5.91
N GLU A 389 17.65 21.60 -5.92
CA GLU A 389 17.80 20.15 -5.82
C GLU A 389 18.52 19.58 -7.04
N THR A 390 18.34 20.16 -8.22
CA THR A 390 19.04 19.77 -9.46
C THR A 390 20.51 20.20 -9.40
N GLU A 391 20.79 21.41 -8.95
CA GLU A 391 22.16 21.92 -8.79
C GLU A 391 22.93 21.16 -7.70
N GLU A 392 22.28 20.78 -6.61
CA GLU A 392 22.86 19.96 -5.54
C GLU A 392 23.15 18.54 -6.02
N PHE A 393 22.26 17.96 -6.85
CA PHE A 393 22.45 16.68 -7.48
C PHE A 393 23.60 16.67 -8.50
N GLU A 394 23.76 17.74 -9.28
CA GLU A 394 24.88 17.91 -10.20
C GLU A 394 26.20 18.08 -9.47
N ARG A 395 26.23 18.81 -8.34
CA ARG A 395 27.43 18.93 -7.47
C ARG A 395 27.85 17.61 -6.83
N LEU A 396 26.90 16.71 -6.55
CA LEU A 396 27.21 15.38 -5.99
C LEU A 396 27.66 14.38 -7.07
N ARG A 397 27.51 14.73 -8.34
CA ARG A 397 27.91 13.92 -9.48
C ARG A 397 29.24 14.34 -10.10
N SER A 398 29.72 15.54 -9.84
CA SER A 398 31.05 16.07 -10.16
C SER A 398 32.07 15.76 -9.07
#